data_fdab8fb04bacb606d7e3d1b796075e58
#
_entry.id   fdab8fb04bacb606d7e3d1b796075e58
#
_cell.length_a   1.000
_cell.length_b   1.000
_cell.length_c   1.000
_cell.angle_alpha   90.00
_cell.angle_beta   90.00
_cell.angle_gamma   90.00
#
_symmetry.space_group_name_H-M   'P 1'
#
loop_
_entity.id
_entity.type
_entity.pdbx_description
1 polymer ?
#
loop_
_entity_poly.entity_id
_entity_poly.type
_entity_poly.pdbx_seq_one_letter_code
_entity_poly.pdbx_strand_id
1 'polypeptide(L)'
;VESRGIVYQLLAHFLKRAQVKVETKDDRIEKAILYIRKHIYEAIDLTTLSENSCLSKDHFIRLFKKETGVTPSKYINQKKIEKAQLILVTDEMSVKNVAFSLSFDDYSYFNRLFKKTTGLTPQEYRNSYH
;
A
#
# COMPACT_ATOMS: atom_id res chain seq x y z
N VAL A 1 -2.81 -5.86 -27.94
CA VAL A 1 -2.18 -4.55 -28.17
C VAL A 1 -2.78 -3.47 -27.28
N GLU A 2 -4.11 -3.43 -27.18
CA GLU A 2 -4.80 -2.47 -26.31
C GLU A 2 -4.51 -2.70 -24.84
N SER A 3 -4.43 -3.96 -24.40
CA SER A 3 -4.10 -4.29 -23.02
C SER A 3 -2.68 -3.85 -22.64
N ARG A 4 -1.75 -3.86 -23.59
CA ARG A 4 -0.39 -3.33 -23.38
C ARG A 4 -0.41 -1.83 -23.10
N GLY A 5 -1.19 -1.06 -23.86
CA GLY A 5 -1.31 0.38 -23.64
C GLY A 5 -1.89 0.72 -22.28
N ILE A 6 -2.90 -0.02 -21.85
CA ILE A 6 -3.52 0.14 -20.53
C ILE A 6 -2.52 -0.15 -19.42
N VAL A 7 -1.73 -1.23 -19.55
CA VAL A 7 -0.69 -1.58 -18.56
C VAL A 7 0.37 -0.50 -18.46
N TYR A 8 0.84 0.03 -19.59
CA TYR A 8 1.83 1.11 -19.60
C TYR A 8 1.28 2.38 -18.97
N GLN A 9 0.02 2.73 -19.23
CA GLN A 9 -0.63 3.87 -18.62
C GLN A 9 -0.73 3.71 -17.11
N LEU A 10 -1.08 2.51 -16.65
CA LEU A 10 -1.17 2.21 -15.22
C LEU A 10 0.19 2.30 -14.55
N LEU A 11 1.23 1.73 -15.15
CA LEU A 11 2.60 1.81 -14.65
C LEU A 11 3.06 3.26 -14.57
N ALA A 12 2.80 4.07 -15.59
CA ALA A 12 3.14 5.49 -15.59
C ALA A 12 2.42 6.23 -14.45
N HIS A 13 1.16 5.90 -14.22
CA HIS A 13 0.37 6.47 -13.12
C HIS A 13 0.98 6.11 -11.76
N PHE A 14 1.34 4.85 -11.55
CA PHE A 14 1.99 4.41 -10.32
C PHE A 14 3.35 5.05 -10.11
N LEU A 15 4.15 5.16 -11.15
CA LEU A 15 5.46 5.83 -11.09
C LEU A 15 5.30 7.30 -10.72
N LYS A 16 4.32 7.97 -11.31
CA LYS A 16 4.03 9.36 -10.99
C LYS A 16 3.60 9.54 -9.55
N ARG A 17 2.74 8.64 -9.03
CA ARG A 17 2.32 8.66 -7.63
C ARG A 17 3.49 8.39 -6.69
N ALA A 18 4.39 7.47 -7.07
CA ALA A 18 5.57 7.15 -6.27
C ALA A 18 6.53 8.33 -6.20
N GLN A 19 6.53 9.21 -7.21
CA GLN A 19 7.36 10.41 -7.23
C GLN A 19 6.77 11.54 -6.39
N VAL A 20 5.46 11.53 -6.16
CA VAL A 20 4.80 12.49 -5.25
C VAL A 20 5.12 12.04 -3.83
N LYS A 21 6.28 12.42 -3.35
CA LYS A 21 6.70 12.10 -1.99
C LYS A 21 5.92 12.96 -1.01
N VAL A 22 5.46 12.32 0.07
CA VAL A 22 5.09 13.08 1.26
C VAL A 22 6.40 13.64 1.79
N GLU A 23 6.61 14.95 1.65
CA GLU A 23 7.78 15.59 2.23
C GLU A 23 7.64 15.56 3.74
N THR A 24 8.52 14.83 4.39
CA THR A 24 8.60 14.84 5.84
C THR A 24 9.89 15.54 6.24
N LYS A 25 9.81 16.33 7.31
CA LYS A 25 10.97 16.99 7.88
C LYS A 25 11.66 16.16 8.94
N ASP A 26 11.06 15.05 9.33
CA ASP A 26 11.56 14.18 10.39
C ASP A 26 12.16 12.91 9.78
N ASP A 27 13.47 12.75 9.96
CA ASP A 27 14.21 11.60 9.42
C ASP A 27 13.70 10.27 9.94
N ARG A 28 13.17 10.23 11.17
CA ARG A 28 12.63 8.99 11.74
C ARG A 28 11.41 8.52 10.98
N ILE A 29 10.55 9.45 10.58
CA ILE A 29 9.35 9.15 9.81
C ILE A 29 9.73 8.78 8.37
N GLU A 30 10.69 9.47 7.79
CA GLU A 30 11.19 9.13 6.45
C GLU A 30 11.75 7.71 6.42
N LYS A 31 12.52 7.33 7.42
CA LYS A 31 13.05 5.95 7.54
C LYS A 31 11.92 4.93 7.71
N ALA A 32 10.89 5.27 8.47
CA ALA A 32 9.73 4.41 8.63
C ALA A 32 9.01 4.19 7.30
N ILE A 33 8.86 5.23 6.50
CA ILE A 33 8.26 5.16 5.16
C ILE A 33 9.09 4.25 4.25
N LEU A 34 10.41 4.39 4.27
CA LEU A 34 11.30 3.54 3.49
C LEU A 34 11.22 2.08 3.93
N TYR A 35 11.13 1.84 5.24
CA TYR A 35 10.94 0.49 5.77
C TYR A 35 9.62 -0.12 5.26
N ILE A 36 8.54 0.64 5.30
CA ILE A 36 7.23 0.17 4.82
C ILE A 36 7.30 -0.21 3.34
N ARG A 37 7.93 0.60 2.51
CA ARG A 37 8.10 0.30 1.09
C ARG A 37 8.89 -0.98 0.85
N LYS A 38 9.98 -1.13 1.59
CA LYS A 38 10.87 -2.29 1.46
C LYS A 38 10.18 -3.58 1.88
N HIS A 39 9.29 -3.51 2.87
CA HIS A 39 8.64 -4.67 3.47
C HIS A 39 7.16 -4.77 3.12
N ILE A 40 6.74 -4.21 1.98
CA ILE A 40 5.32 -4.10 1.63
C ILE A 40 4.62 -5.45 1.48
N TYR A 41 5.35 -6.51 1.14
CA TYR A 41 4.79 -7.85 1.02
C TYR A 41 4.71 -8.59 2.35
N GLU A 42 5.24 -8.03 3.41
CA GLU A 42 5.32 -8.65 4.72
C GLU A 42 4.25 -8.08 5.65
N ALA A 43 3.97 -8.81 6.73
CA ALA A 43 3.17 -8.25 7.82
C ALA A 43 4.02 -7.22 8.55
N ILE A 44 3.61 -5.96 8.48
CA ILE A 44 4.34 -4.86 9.10
C ILE A 44 3.73 -4.55 10.46
N ASP A 45 4.54 -4.66 11.50
CA ASP A 45 4.13 -4.47 12.88
C ASP A 45 4.46 -3.06 13.35
N LEU A 46 3.48 -2.41 13.95
CA LEU A 46 3.63 -1.07 14.52
C LEU A 46 4.69 -1.05 15.62
N THR A 47 4.80 -2.13 16.40
CA THR A 47 5.83 -2.26 17.44
C THR A 47 7.23 -2.15 16.83
N THR A 48 7.46 -2.86 15.74
CA THR A 48 8.76 -2.83 15.03
C THR A 48 9.07 -1.42 14.53
N LEU A 49 8.09 -0.74 13.92
CA LEU A 49 8.27 0.60 13.41
C LEU A 49 8.61 1.60 14.52
N SER A 50 7.90 1.52 15.64
CA SER A 50 8.14 2.43 16.76
C SER A 50 9.49 2.17 17.42
N GLU A 51 9.87 0.90 17.59
CA GLU A 51 11.17 0.52 18.14
C GLU A 51 12.33 1.00 17.26
N ASN A 52 12.20 0.83 15.95
CA ASN A 52 13.20 1.31 14.99
C ASN A 52 13.37 2.82 15.05
N SER A 53 12.33 3.53 15.46
CA SER A 53 12.33 4.99 15.60
C SER A 53 12.74 5.45 17.00
N CYS A 54 12.97 4.51 17.92
CA CYS A 54 13.26 4.79 19.33
C CYS A 54 12.15 5.61 20.01
N LEU A 55 10.91 5.37 19.63
CA LEU A 55 9.73 6.05 20.14
C LEU A 55 8.75 5.05 20.74
N SER A 56 7.91 5.51 21.67
CA SER A 56 6.75 4.73 22.10
C SER A 56 5.76 4.61 20.93
N LYS A 57 4.90 3.61 20.96
CA LYS A 57 3.86 3.45 19.94
C LYS A 57 3.00 4.69 19.79
N ASP A 58 2.52 5.24 20.90
CA ASP A 58 1.66 6.42 20.90
C ASP A 58 2.36 7.64 20.30
N HIS A 59 3.61 7.86 20.68
CA HIS A 59 4.39 8.98 20.14
C HIS A 59 4.64 8.78 18.64
N PHE A 60 5.00 7.56 18.25
CA PHE A 60 5.23 7.25 16.83
C PHE A 60 3.98 7.50 16.00
N ILE A 61 2.82 7.02 16.45
CA ILE A 61 1.55 7.22 15.74
C ILE A 61 1.25 8.71 15.56
N ARG A 62 1.38 9.48 16.62
CA ARG A 62 1.11 10.93 16.57
C ARG A 62 2.07 11.65 15.64
N LEU A 63 3.36 11.34 15.73
CA LEU A 63 4.38 11.96 14.90
C LEU A 63 4.19 11.58 13.42
N PHE A 64 3.93 10.31 13.15
CA PHE A 64 3.67 9.83 11.78
C PHE A 64 2.46 10.55 11.18
N LYS A 65 1.37 10.64 11.92
CA LYS A 65 0.16 11.34 11.47
C LYS A 65 0.41 12.83 11.25
N LYS A 66 1.19 13.45 12.11
CA LYS A 66 1.56 14.87 11.96
C LYS A 66 2.36 15.10 10.68
N GLU A 67 3.32 14.22 10.40
CA GLU A 67 4.21 14.37 9.25
C GLU A 67 3.57 13.95 7.91
N THR A 68 2.70 12.92 7.93
CA THR A 68 2.14 12.35 6.70
C THR A 68 0.67 12.66 6.49
N GLY A 69 -0.03 13.10 7.52
CA GLY A 69 -1.47 13.34 7.47
C GLY A 69 -2.33 12.12 7.73
N VAL A 70 -1.75 10.92 7.81
CA VAL A 70 -2.47 9.67 8.07
C VAL A 70 -1.75 8.83 9.11
N THR A 71 -2.49 7.92 9.76
CA THR A 71 -1.89 7.00 10.72
C THR A 71 -0.98 5.99 10.00
N PRO A 72 0.00 5.40 10.71
CA PRO A 72 0.85 4.38 10.09
C PRO A 72 0.08 3.20 9.53
N SER A 73 -0.92 2.71 10.25
CA SER A 73 -1.73 1.57 9.78
C SER A 73 -2.48 1.90 8.49
N LYS A 74 -3.07 3.09 8.43
CA LYS A 74 -3.76 3.54 7.23
C LYS A 74 -2.80 3.70 6.05
N TYR A 75 -1.61 4.23 6.31
CA TYR A 75 -0.57 4.38 5.30
C TYR A 75 -0.14 3.03 4.73
N ILE A 76 0.13 2.07 5.59
CA ILE A 76 0.52 0.71 5.20
C ILE A 76 -0.57 0.08 4.33
N ASN A 77 -1.82 0.16 4.77
CA ASN A 77 -2.95 -0.41 4.04
C ASN A 77 -3.12 0.25 2.66
N GLN A 78 -2.99 1.57 2.57
CA GLN A 78 -3.06 2.27 1.30
C GLN A 78 -1.96 1.81 0.34
N LYS A 79 -0.74 1.64 0.84
CA LYS A 79 0.39 1.18 0.01
C LYS A 79 0.21 -0.26 -0.45
N LYS A 80 -0.33 -1.12 0.41
CA LYS A 80 -0.64 -2.50 0.04
C LYS A 80 -1.74 -2.55 -1.04
N ILE A 81 -2.77 -1.73 -0.92
CA ILE A 81 -3.83 -1.67 -1.93
C ILE A 81 -3.28 -1.14 -3.27
N GLU A 82 -2.42 -0.13 -3.24
CA GLU A 82 -1.76 0.34 -4.47
C GLU A 82 -0.97 -0.78 -5.15
N LYS A 83 -0.23 -1.56 -4.37
CA LYS A 83 0.52 -2.70 -4.90
C LYS A 83 -0.43 -3.77 -5.46
N ALA A 84 -1.53 -4.03 -4.76
CA ALA A 84 -2.55 -4.97 -5.23
C ALA A 84 -3.14 -4.54 -6.57
N GLN A 85 -3.43 -3.26 -6.74
CA GLN A 85 -3.93 -2.71 -8.01
C GLN A 85 -2.97 -3.03 -9.16
N LEU A 86 -1.68 -2.84 -8.94
CA LEU A 86 -0.66 -3.14 -9.93
C LEU A 86 -0.62 -4.62 -10.27
N ILE A 87 -0.60 -5.49 -9.26
CA ILE A 87 -0.54 -6.94 -9.45
C ILE A 87 -1.78 -7.45 -10.19
N LEU A 88 -2.96 -6.95 -9.82
CA LEU A 88 -4.22 -7.38 -10.44
C LEU A 88 -4.24 -7.14 -11.96
N VAL A 89 -3.57 -6.12 -12.42
CA VAL A 89 -3.54 -5.74 -13.84
C VAL A 89 -2.39 -6.41 -14.59
N THR A 90 -1.25 -6.61 -13.94
CA THR A 90 -0.02 -7.09 -14.59
C THR A 90 0.21 -8.58 -14.43
N ASP A 91 -0.49 -9.25 -13.53
CA ASP A 91 -0.29 -10.67 -13.21
C ASP A 91 -1.63 -11.40 -13.27
N GLU A 92 -1.61 -12.70 -13.63
CA GLU A 92 -2.80 -13.55 -13.68
C GLU A 92 -3.08 -14.27 -12.36
N MET A 93 -2.31 -13.96 -11.32
CA MET A 93 -2.51 -14.50 -9.98
C MET A 93 -3.95 -14.31 -9.53
N SER A 94 -4.54 -15.31 -8.85
CA SER A 94 -5.90 -15.18 -8.33
C SER A 94 -6.00 -14.01 -7.35
N VAL A 95 -7.18 -13.40 -7.26
CA VAL A 95 -7.42 -12.29 -6.32
C VAL A 95 -7.07 -12.71 -4.89
N LYS A 96 -7.45 -13.93 -4.51
CA LYS A 96 -7.14 -14.46 -3.18
C LYS A 96 -5.63 -14.56 -2.95
N ASN A 97 -4.88 -15.01 -3.96
CA ASN A 97 -3.44 -15.09 -3.86
C ASN A 97 -2.77 -13.71 -3.84
N VAL A 98 -3.35 -12.73 -4.54
CA VAL A 98 -2.88 -11.34 -4.43
C VAL A 98 -2.96 -10.87 -2.98
N ALA A 99 -4.10 -11.09 -2.33
CA ALA A 99 -4.27 -10.70 -0.93
C ALA A 99 -3.23 -11.37 -0.03
N PHE A 100 -3.05 -12.68 -0.18
CA PHE A 100 -2.08 -13.42 0.64
C PHE A 100 -0.64 -13.02 0.35
N SER A 101 -0.30 -12.70 -0.91
CA SER A 101 1.05 -12.25 -1.26
C SER A 101 1.41 -10.92 -0.59
N LEU A 102 0.41 -10.13 -0.21
CA LEU A 102 0.58 -8.87 0.50
C LEU A 102 0.39 -9.03 2.02
N SER A 103 0.39 -10.27 2.50
CA SER A 103 0.25 -10.62 3.92
C SER A 103 -1.08 -10.21 4.54
N PHE A 104 -2.14 -10.20 3.75
CA PHE A 104 -3.49 -10.12 4.30
C PHE A 104 -3.92 -11.53 4.71
N ASP A 105 -4.19 -11.72 5.99
CA ASP A 105 -4.63 -13.02 6.52
C ASP A 105 -6.09 -13.32 6.21
N ASP A 106 -6.90 -12.27 6.10
CA ASP A 106 -8.34 -12.36 5.90
C ASP A 106 -8.69 -11.80 4.53
N TYR A 107 -9.08 -12.67 3.61
CA TYR A 107 -9.49 -12.30 2.26
C TYR A 107 -10.72 -11.39 2.25
N SER A 108 -11.68 -11.64 3.15
CA SER A 108 -12.87 -10.79 3.26
C SER A 108 -12.53 -9.38 3.67
N TYR A 109 -11.60 -9.23 4.61
CA TYR A 109 -11.09 -7.92 5.02
C TYR A 109 -10.40 -7.21 3.86
N PHE A 110 -9.55 -7.93 3.11
CA PHE A 110 -8.89 -7.38 1.93
C PHE A 110 -9.90 -6.85 0.91
N ASN A 111 -10.94 -7.63 0.61
CA ASN A 111 -11.99 -7.23 -0.33
C ASN A 111 -12.68 -5.93 0.12
N ARG A 112 -13.07 -5.86 1.39
CA ARG A 112 -13.74 -4.66 1.91
C ARG A 112 -12.82 -3.44 1.85
N LEU A 113 -11.57 -3.62 2.25
CA LEU A 113 -10.58 -2.55 2.25
C LEU A 113 -10.30 -2.06 0.83
N PHE A 114 -10.14 -2.98 -0.11
CA PHE A 114 -9.89 -2.66 -1.52
C PHE A 114 -11.06 -1.85 -2.09
N LYS A 115 -12.30 -2.33 -1.89
CA LYS A 115 -13.49 -1.64 -2.37
C LYS A 115 -13.65 -0.27 -1.73
N LYS A 116 -13.40 -0.15 -0.43
CA LYS A 116 -13.46 1.14 0.27
C LYS A 116 -12.44 2.13 -0.29
N THR A 117 -11.26 1.64 -0.64
CA THR A 117 -10.16 2.50 -1.11
C THR A 117 -10.31 2.87 -2.58
N THR A 118 -10.74 1.94 -3.43
CA THR A 118 -10.76 2.12 -4.89
C THR A 118 -12.16 2.32 -5.48
N GLY A 119 -13.21 1.97 -4.75
CA GLY A 119 -14.59 2.01 -5.24
C GLY A 119 -15.04 0.72 -5.92
N LEU A 120 -14.14 -0.19 -6.21
CA LEU A 120 -14.43 -1.47 -6.89
C LEU A 120 -13.89 -2.63 -6.07
N THR A 121 -14.51 -3.81 -6.24
CA THR A 121 -13.91 -5.04 -5.70
C THR A 121 -12.64 -5.36 -6.49
N PRO A 122 -11.72 -6.16 -5.93
CA PRO A 122 -10.53 -6.55 -6.68
C PRO A 122 -10.84 -7.21 -8.02
N GLN A 123 -11.86 -8.06 -8.08
CA GLN A 123 -12.24 -8.73 -9.33
C GLN A 123 -12.82 -7.73 -10.34
N GLU A 124 -13.67 -6.82 -9.89
CA GLU A 124 -14.21 -5.74 -10.72
C GLU A 124 -13.09 -4.86 -11.27
N TYR A 125 -12.13 -4.53 -10.41
CA TYR A 125 -10.98 -3.73 -10.80
C TYR A 125 -10.16 -4.43 -11.89
N ARG A 126 -9.85 -5.71 -11.72
CA ARG A 126 -9.13 -6.49 -12.73
C ARG A 126 -9.91 -6.52 -14.04
N ASN A 127 -11.21 -6.76 -13.98
CA ASN A 127 -12.06 -6.84 -15.17
C ASN A 127 -12.13 -5.52 -15.93
N SER A 128 -12.02 -4.39 -15.23
CA SER A 128 -12.08 -3.07 -15.86
C SER A 128 -10.86 -2.77 -16.74
N TYR A 129 -9.76 -3.51 -16.57
CA TYR A 129 -8.53 -3.37 -17.35
C TYR A 129 -8.30 -4.52 -18.34
N HIS A 130 -9.22 -5.44 -18.42
CA HIS A 130 -9.19 -6.58 -19.35
C HIS A 130 -10.46 -6.63 -20.22
#